data_29e064c22e85ca2aaffe349d7331404e
#
_entry.id   29e064c22e85ca2aaffe349d7331404e
#
_cell.length_a   1.000
_cell.length_b   1.000
_cell.length_c   1.000
_cell.angle_alpha   90.00
_cell.angle_beta   90.00
_cell.angle_gamma   90.00
#
_symmetry.space_group_name_H-M   'P 1'
#
loop_
_entity.id
_entity.type
_entity.pdbx_description
1 polymer ?
#
loop_
_entity_poly.entity_id
_entity_poly.type
_entity_poly.pdbx_seq_one_letter_code
_entity_poly.pdbx_strand_id
1 'polypeptide(L)'
;MNSQKQILNQEVIDAVAEKQQEVFDIKFQNIIYYMENKSKIIYQEKSVPIDFLKATSEMNSLDWTDKYNHIGFDNLSKTGECVQFIRQGEDKWYAEVPILKNGRWTRYTWISYSDTKTVTNMLRLFFEEVPWFGMLSWKMRRFKH
;
A
#
# COMPACT_ATOMS: atom_id res chain seq x y z
N MET A 1 -32.25 -16.11 16.58
CA MET A 1 -31.13 -15.30 17.05
C MET A 1 -31.69 -14.06 17.71
N ASN A 2 -31.29 -13.73 18.90
CA ASN A 2 -31.85 -12.60 19.59
C ASN A 2 -31.13 -11.29 19.25
N SER A 3 -31.85 -10.19 19.33
CA SER A 3 -31.33 -8.86 19.01
C SER A 3 -30.26 -8.39 19.99
N GLN A 4 -30.25 -8.88 21.22
CA GLN A 4 -29.29 -8.53 22.25
C GLN A 4 -27.87 -8.99 21.85
N LYS A 5 -27.73 -10.19 21.28
CA LYS A 5 -26.46 -10.71 20.80
C LYS A 5 -25.92 -9.87 19.63
N GLN A 6 -26.78 -9.41 18.74
CA GLN A 6 -26.40 -8.54 17.63
C GLN A 6 -25.92 -7.17 18.13
N ILE A 7 -26.58 -6.60 19.14
CA ILE A 7 -26.20 -5.32 19.74
C ILE A 7 -24.81 -5.40 20.36
N LEU A 8 -24.52 -6.47 21.11
CA LEU A 8 -23.20 -6.67 21.72
C LEU A 8 -22.10 -6.80 20.68
N ASN A 9 -22.38 -7.51 19.58
CA ASN A 9 -21.42 -7.64 18.48
C ASN A 9 -21.14 -6.30 17.81
N GLN A 10 -22.15 -5.45 17.64
CA GLN A 10 -21.99 -4.13 17.06
C GLN A 10 -21.16 -3.21 17.95
N GLU A 11 -21.41 -3.25 19.25
CA GLU A 11 -20.62 -2.47 20.23
C GLU A 11 -19.15 -2.87 20.21
N VAL A 12 -18.84 -4.17 20.10
CA VAL A 12 -17.47 -4.66 19.99
C VAL A 12 -16.83 -4.20 18.68
N ILE A 13 -17.55 -4.27 17.56
CA ILE A 13 -17.07 -3.81 16.26
C ILE A 13 -16.74 -2.33 16.33
N ASP A 14 -17.61 -1.50 16.90
CA ASP A 14 -17.40 -0.06 17.02
C ASP A 14 -16.19 0.25 17.90
N ALA A 15 -16.02 -0.45 19.01
CA ALA A 15 -14.88 -0.28 19.91
C ALA A 15 -13.56 -0.65 19.24
N VAL A 16 -13.54 -1.73 18.46
CA VAL A 16 -12.36 -2.14 17.70
C VAL A 16 -12.04 -1.11 16.63
N ALA A 17 -13.04 -0.61 15.91
CA ALA A 17 -12.84 0.42 14.88
C ALA A 17 -12.27 1.71 15.48
N GLU A 18 -12.78 2.17 16.63
CA GLU A 18 -12.25 3.34 17.33
C GLU A 18 -10.79 3.13 17.73
N LYS A 19 -10.45 1.96 18.25
CA LYS A 19 -9.10 1.63 18.66
C LYS A 19 -8.13 1.58 17.47
N GLN A 20 -8.59 1.02 16.36
CA GLN A 20 -7.80 1.00 15.12
C GLN A 20 -7.53 2.40 14.61
N GLN A 21 -8.51 3.30 14.67
CA GLN A 21 -8.34 4.69 14.26
C GLN A 21 -7.35 5.43 15.16
N GLU A 22 -7.40 5.22 16.47
CA GLU A 22 -6.41 5.76 17.40
C GLU A 22 -4.99 5.32 17.04
N VAL A 23 -4.80 4.03 16.84
CA VAL A 23 -3.50 3.46 16.48
C VAL A 23 -3.02 4.04 15.15
N PHE A 24 -3.90 4.18 14.16
CA PHE A 24 -3.58 4.79 12.88
C PHE A 24 -3.09 6.22 13.05
N ASP A 25 -3.84 7.05 13.77
CA ASP A 25 -3.52 8.47 13.95
C ASP A 25 -2.13 8.68 14.57
N ILE A 26 -1.70 7.76 15.42
CA ILE A 26 -0.39 7.82 16.09
C ILE A 26 0.70 7.20 15.22
N LYS A 27 0.45 6.02 14.66
CA LYS A 27 1.46 5.16 14.07
C LYS A 27 1.70 5.41 12.57
N PHE A 28 0.65 5.73 11.80
CA PHE A 28 0.70 5.73 10.33
C PHE A 28 0.71 7.12 9.70
N GLN A 29 0.79 8.19 10.49
CA GLN A 29 0.84 9.56 9.96
C GLN A 29 2.07 9.83 9.09
N ASN A 30 3.08 8.96 9.12
CA ASN A 30 4.30 9.09 8.33
C ASN A 30 4.23 8.37 6.98
N ILE A 31 3.14 7.67 6.69
CA ILE A 31 2.96 7.00 5.40
C ILE A 31 2.22 7.95 4.46
N ILE A 32 2.86 8.25 3.35
CA ILE A 32 2.33 9.13 2.32
C ILE A 32 2.19 8.37 1.01
N TYR A 33 1.38 8.91 0.09
CA TYR A 33 1.17 8.26 -1.20
C TYR A 33 1.10 9.27 -2.34
N TYR A 34 1.38 8.77 -3.52
CA TYR A 34 1.15 9.42 -4.81
C TYR A 34 0.44 8.43 -5.73
N MET A 35 -0.27 8.93 -6.73
CA MET A 35 -0.95 8.06 -7.68
C MET A 35 -1.26 8.76 -8.99
N GLU A 36 -1.41 7.95 -10.03
CA GLU A 36 -2.00 8.35 -11.30
C GLU A 36 -3.08 7.31 -11.63
N ASN A 37 -4.33 7.77 -11.78
CA ASN A 37 -5.46 6.90 -12.08
C ASN A 37 -6.51 7.71 -12.84
N LYS A 38 -6.57 7.54 -14.14
CA LYS A 38 -7.47 8.31 -15.02
C LYS A 38 -7.28 9.82 -14.82
N SER A 39 -8.30 10.51 -14.29
CA SER A 39 -8.24 11.94 -14.04
C SER A 39 -7.71 12.34 -12.68
N LYS A 40 -7.42 11.37 -11.80
CA LYS A 40 -6.91 11.64 -10.46
C LYS A 40 -5.40 11.47 -10.45
N ILE A 41 -4.69 12.58 -10.24
CA ILE A 41 -3.23 12.59 -10.19
C ILE A 41 -2.78 13.26 -8.90
N ILE A 42 -1.94 12.56 -8.14
CA ILE A 42 -1.20 13.11 -7.00
C ILE A 42 0.27 12.88 -7.31
N TYR A 43 0.98 13.96 -7.65
CA TYR A 43 2.40 13.88 -7.98
C TYR A 43 3.23 13.44 -6.79
N GLN A 44 4.32 12.71 -7.05
CA GLN A 44 5.20 12.19 -6.00
C GLN A 44 5.76 13.31 -5.12
N GLU A 45 6.09 14.47 -5.69
CA GLU A 45 6.57 15.64 -4.97
C GLU A 45 5.52 16.28 -4.08
N LYS A 46 4.25 15.91 -4.27
CA LYS A 46 3.10 16.40 -3.51
C LYS A 46 2.35 15.27 -2.81
N SER A 47 3.07 14.20 -2.46
CA SER A 47 2.49 13.07 -1.74
C SER A 47 1.83 13.55 -0.44
N VAL A 48 0.72 12.89 -0.08
CA VAL A 48 -0.08 13.25 1.09
C VAL A 48 -0.26 12.04 2.01
N PRO A 49 -0.48 12.26 3.32
CA PRO A 49 -0.73 11.15 4.24
C PRO A 49 -1.94 10.31 3.86
N ILE A 50 -1.88 9.03 4.19
CA ILE A 50 -2.95 8.08 3.86
C ILE A 50 -3.05 7.01 4.93
N ASP A 51 -4.26 6.51 5.19
CA ASP A 51 -4.50 5.36 6.03
C ASP A 51 -4.65 4.07 5.20
N PHE A 52 -4.65 2.93 5.88
CA PHE A 52 -4.73 1.64 5.21
C PHE A 52 -6.07 1.44 4.47
N LEU A 53 -7.18 1.85 5.08
CA LEU A 53 -8.50 1.70 4.46
C LEU A 53 -8.60 2.51 3.17
N LYS A 54 -8.12 3.74 3.21
CA LYS A 54 -8.09 4.59 2.00
C LYS A 54 -7.12 4.02 0.97
N ALA A 55 -5.97 3.52 1.40
CA ALA A 55 -4.99 2.91 0.50
C ALA A 55 -5.58 1.72 -0.25
N THR A 56 -6.29 0.82 0.43
CA THR A 56 -6.94 -0.32 -0.23
C THR A 56 -8.05 0.12 -1.18
N SER A 57 -8.81 1.13 -0.81
CA SER A 57 -9.84 1.71 -1.67
C SER A 57 -9.24 2.30 -2.95
N GLU A 58 -8.16 3.08 -2.83
CA GLU A 58 -7.46 3.66 -3.97
C GLU A 58 -6.85 2.59 -4.87
N MET A 59 -6.25 1.53 -4.29
CA MET A 59 -5.70 0.42 -5.06
C MET A 59 -6.79 -0.29 -5.86
N ASN A 60 -7.91 -0.60 -5.22
CA ASN A 60 -9.03 -1.27 -5.89
C ASN A 60 -9.68 -0.41 -6.97
N SER A 61 -9.49 0.90 -6.94
CA SER A 61 -10.00 1.83 -7.95
C SER A 61 -9.11 1.96 -9.19
N LEU A 62 -7.86 1.44 -9.14
CA LEU A 62 -6.95 1.56 -10.26
C LEU A 62 -7.50 0.88 -11.51
N ASP A 63 -7.53 1.62 -12.60
CA ASP A 63 -7.97 1.13 -13.91
C ASP A 63 -6.79 0.38 -14.56
N TRP A 64 -6.97 -0.93 -14.75
CA TRP A 64 -5.92 -1.77 -15.33
C TRP A 64 -5.85 -1.73 -16.85
N THR A 65 -6.76 -1.00 -17.49
CA THR A 65 -6.72 -0.85 -18.96
C THR A 65 -5.66 0.15 -19.39
N ASP A 66 -5.16 0.99 -18.48
CA ASP A 66 -4.08 1.93 -18.74
C ASP A 66 -2.83 1.53 -17.94
N LYS A 67 -1.76 1.11 -18.63
CA LYS A 67 -0.52 0.65 -18.03
C LYS A 67 0.26 1.72 -17.27
N TYR A 68 -0.10 2.99 -17.43
CA TYR A 68 0.55 4.09 -16.73
C TYR A 68 -0.08 4.39 -15.37
N ASN A 69 -1.28 3.84 -15.11
CA ASN A 69 -1.91 4.01 -13.81
C ASN A 69 -1.12 3.27 -12.74
N HIS A 70 -0.83 3.96 -11.64
CA HIS A 70 -0.03 3.41 -10.55
C HIS A 70 -0.35 4.11 -9.25
N ILE A 71 0.07 3.48 -8.15
CA ILE A 71 0.01 4.06 -6.81
C ILE A 71 1.27 3.68 -6.05
N GLY A 72 1.86 4.65 -5.36
CA GLY A 72 3.07 4.42 -4.59
C GLY A 72 2.91 4.89 -3.15
N PHE A 73 3.56 4.18 -2.24
CA PHE A 73 3.54 4.46 -0.81
C PHE A 73 4.97 4.61 -0.29
N ASP A 74 5.18 5.56 0.60
CA ASP A 74 6.47 5.82 1.19
C ASP A 74 6.30 6.00 2.71
N ASN A 75 7.15 5.31 3.48
CA ASN A 75 7.21 5.49 4.92
C ASN A 75 8.34 6.47 5.23
N LEU A 76 7.99 7.70 5.56
CA LEU A 76 8.96 8.77 5.81
C LEU A 76 9.86 8.51 7.02
N SER A 77 9.44 7.63 7.94
CA SER A 77 10.23 7.31 9.12
C SER A 77 11.33 6.29 8.86
N LYS A 78 11.33 5.64 7.68
CA LYS A 78 12.30 4.59 7.33
C LYS A 78 12.79 4.79 5.91
N THR A 79 14.06 5.17 5.76
CA THR A 79 14.69 5.34 4.44
C THR A 79 14.64 4.04 3.65
N GLY A 80 14.15 4.11 2.41
CA GLY A 80 14.06 2.96 1.52
C GLY A 80 12.80 2.11 1.70
N GLU A 81 11.95 2.43 2.65
CA GLU A 81 10.66 1.75 2.85
C GLU A 81 9.60 2.37 1.95
N CYS A 82 9.60 1.99 0.67
CA CYS A 82 8.63 2.45 -0.30
C CYS A 82 8.27 1.32 -1.26
N VAL A 83 7.08 1.37 -1.84
CA VAL A 83 6.60 0.39 -2.80
C VAL A 83 5.62 1.04 -3.76
N GLN A 84 5.71 0.68 -5.04
CA GLN A 84 4.79 1.14 -6.07
C GLN A 84 4.06 -0.05 -6.67
N PHE A 85 2.78 0.13 -6.94
CA PHE A 85 1.93 -0.90 -7.54
C PHE A 85 1.33 -0.43 -8.85
N ILE A 86 1.25 -1.37 -9.80
CA ILE A 86 0.50 -1.21 -11.04
C ILE A 86 -0.47 -2.38 -11.12
N ARG A 87 -1.75 -2.09 -11.33
CA ARG A 87 -2.75 -3.13 -11.52
C ARG A 87 -2.77 -3.53 -12.98
N GLN A 88 -2.58 -4.82 -13.25
CA GLN A 88 -2.47 -5.35 -14.62
C GLN A 88 -3.70 -6.12 -15.09
N GLY A 89 -4.63 -6.36 -14.19
CA GLY A 89 -5.87 -7.07 -14.43
C GLY A 89 -6.72 -7.06 -13.18
N GLU A 90 -7.88 -7.68 -13.23
CA GLU A 90 -8.78 -7.72 -12.07
C GLU A 90 -8.04 -8.25 -10.83
N ASP A 91 -7.28 -9.33 -10.99
CA ASP A 91 -6.55 -9.98 -9.90
C ASP A 91 -5.06 -10.15 -10.22
N LYS A 92 -4.50 -9.21 -10.98
CA LYS A 92 -3.09 -9.20 -11.35
C LYS A 92 -2.45 -7.88 -10.97
N TRP A 93 -1.38 -7.97 -10.18
CA TRP A 93 -0.65 -6.82 -9.68
C TRP A 93 0.83 -6.95 -9.97
N TYR A 94 1.45 -5.83 -10.28
CA TYR A 94 2.88 -5.65 -10.39
C TYR A 94 3.33 -4.75 -9.26
N ALA A 95 4.33 -5.19 -8.50
CA ALA A 95 4.90 -4.42 -7.41
C ALA A 95 6.36 -4.12 -7.71
N GLU A 96 6.80 -2.95 -7.27
CA GLU A 96 8.14 -2.44 -7.56
C GLU A 96 8.69 -1.74 -6.31
N VAL A 97 9.92 -2.13 -5.91
CA VAL A 97 10.64 -1.51 -4.79
C VAL A 97 12.01 -1.11 -5.28
N PRO A 98 12.34 0.20 -5.29
CA PRO A 98 13.67 0.63 -5.70
C PRO A 98 14.74 0.12 -4.74
N ILE A 99 15.91 -0.24 -5.28
CA ILE A 99 17.01 -0.79 -4.47
C ILE A 99 17.92 0.34 -4.03
N LEU A 100 18.10 0.43 -2.71
CA LEU A 100 18.99 1.36 -2.06
C LEU A 100 20.26 0.62 -1.64
N LYS A 101 21.44 1.22 -1.88
CA LYS A 101 22.72 0.67 -1.45
C LYS A 101 23.56 1.78 -0.84
N ASN A 102 23.99 1.58 0.40
CA ASN A 102 24.79 2.58 1.15
C ASN A 102 24.10 3.96 1.18
N GLY A 103 22.79 3.99 1.39
CA GLY A 103 21.98 5.21 1.45
C GLY A 103 21.71 5.88 0.12
N ARG A 104 22.04 5.26 -1.00
CA ARG A 104 21.85 5.82 -2.35
C ARG A 104 21.01 4.92 -3.24
N TRP A 105 20.15 5.53 -4.04
CA TRP A 105 19.37 4.81 -5.02
C TRP A 105 20.30 4.24 -6.10
N THR A 106 20.09 2.95 -6.42
CA THR A 106 20.82 2.26 -7.50
C THR A 106 20.01 2.34 -8.80
N ARG A 107 20.55 1.76 -9.87
CA ARG A 107 19.83 1.60 -11.15
C ARG A 107 19.00 0.33 -11.21
N TYR A 108 18.75 -0.30 -10.08
CA TYR A 108 18.04 -1.57 -9.98
C TYR A 108 16.80 -1.42 -9.12
N THR A 109 15.82 -2.24 -9.41
CA THR A 109 14.58 -2.32 -8.64
C THR A 109 14.20 -3.78 -8.42
N TRP A 110 13.57 -4.05 -7.29
CA TRP A 110 12.92 -5.34 -7.06
C TRP A 110 11.56 -5.30 -7.70
N ILE A 111 11.20 -6.35 -8.45
CA ILE A 111 9.87 -6.48 -9.06
C ILE A 111 9.22 -7.78 -8.63
N SER A 112 7.90 -7.78 -8.55
CA SER A 112 7.12 -8.96 -8.22
C SER A 112 5.76 -8.88 -8.89
N TYR A 113 5.22 -10.04 -9.24
CA TYR A 113 3.86 -10.19 -9.77
C TYR A 113 3.05 -10.99 -8.77
N SER A 114 1.82 -10.57 -8.48
CA SER A 114 1.00 -11.24 -7.48
C SER A 114 -0.49 -10.98 -7.70
N ASP A 115 -1.31 -11.55 -6.80
CA ASP A 115 -2.76 -11.36 -6.80
C ASP A 115 -3.16 -10.26 -5.80
N THR A 116 -4.43 -9.85 -5.87
CA THR A 116 -4.99 -8.79 -5.03
C THR A 116 -4.88 -9.11 -3.54
N LYS A 117 -5.20 -10.34 -3.16
CA LYS A 117 -5.17 -10.76 -1.76
C LYS A 117 -3.76 -10.65 -1.17
N THR A 118 -2.76 -11.11 -1.90
CA THR A 118 -1.37 -11.10 -1.43
C THR A 118 -0.82 -9.68 -1.33
N VAL A 119 -1.05 -8.83 -2.34
CA VAL A 119 -0.58 -7.44 -2.27
C VAL A 119 -1.30 -6.65 -1.18
N THR A 120 -2.60 -6.94 -0.94
CA THR A 120 -3.34 -6.31 0.15
C THR A 120 -2.78 -6.70 1.51
N ASN A 121 -2.46 -7.97 1.72
CA ASN A 121 -1.84 -8.44 2.95
C ASN A 121 -0.45 -7.85 3.15
N MET A 122 0.34 -7.77 2.09
CA MET A 122 1.65 -7.12 2.15
C MET A 122 1.51 -5.64 2.53
N LEU A 123 0.57 -4.92 1.93
CA LEU A 123 0.33 -3.52 2.23
C LEU A 123 -0.10 -3.33 3.70
N ARG A 124 -0.91 -4.24 4.22
CA ARG A 124 -1.29 -4.20 5.64
C ARG A 124 -0.06 -4.26 6.54
N LEU A 125 0.87 -5.18 6.26
CA LEU A 125 2.11 -5.29 7.02
C LEU A 125 2.97 -4.03 6.89
N PHE A 126 3.02 -3.44 5.70
CA PHE A 126 3.71 -2.17 5.46
C PHE A 126 3.17 -1.07 6.37
N PHE A 127 1.84 -0.94 6.47
CA PHE A 127 1.20 0.05 7.32
C PHE A 127 1.37 -0.25 8.82
N GLU A 128 1.46 -1.52 9.20
CA GLU A 128 1.70 -1.93 10.59
C GLU A 128 3.17 -1.81 11.01
N GLU A 129 4.04 -1.45 10.08
CA GLU A 129 5.49 -1.32 10.27
C GLU A 129 6.16 -2.60 10.75
N VAL A 130 5.65 -3.75 10.29
CA VAL A 130 6.26 -5.07 10.49
C VAL A 130 6.86 -5.56 9.16
N PRO A 131 7.73 -6.58 9.17
CA PRO A 131 8.35 -7.06 7.92
C PRO A 131 7.32 -7.47 6.88
N TRP A 132 7.38 -6.86 5.69
CA TRP A 132 6.42 -7.06 4.61
C TRP A 132 7.06 -7.59 3.32
N PHE A 133 8.34 -7.35 3.12
CA PHE A 133 9.02 -7.66 1.86
C PHE A 133 8.93 -9.14 1.50
N GLY A 134 9.05 -10.03 2.47
CA GLY A 134 8.99 -11.48 2.28
C GLY A 134 7.62 -12.04 1.87
N MET A 135 6.57 -11.21 1.82
CA MET A 135 5.24 -11.63 1.38
C MET A 135 5.17 -11.91 -0.12
N LEU A 136 6.08 -11.35 -0.90
CA LEU A 136 6.15 -11.54 -2.35
C LEU A 136 7.47 -12.19 -2.75
N SER A 137 7.49 -12.77 -3.95
CA SER A 137 8.71 -13.29 -4.57
C SER A 137 9.27 -12.22 -5.49
N TRP A 138 10.51 -11.81 -5.24
CA TRP A 138 11.10 -10.67 -5.91
C TRP A 138 12.19 -11.08 -6.89
N LYS A 139 12.28 -10.33 -8.01
CA LYS A 139 13.39 -10.40 -8.96
C LYS A 139 14.03 -9.03 -9.06
N MET A 140 15.35 -9.01 -9.30
CA MET A 140 16.05 -7.76 -9.56
C MET A 140 15.93 -7.40 -11.04
N ARG A 141 15.62 -6.15 -11.33
CA ARG A 141 15.55 -5.63 -12.68
C ARG A 141 16.31 -4.31 -12.77
N ARG A 142 17.06 -4.12 -13.86
CA ARG A 142 17.72 -2.85 -14.12
C ARG A 142 16.74 -1.89 -14.77
N PHE A 143 16.73 -0.63 -14.31
CA PHE A 143 15.96 0.41 -14.99
C PHE A 143 16.50 0.61 -16.41
N LYS A 144 15.58 0.68 -17.37
CA LYS A 144 15.90 1.07 -18.74
C LYS A 144 15.65 2.56 -18.87
N HIS A 145 16.67 3.28 -19.26
CA HIS A 145 16.55 4.70 -19.59
C HIS A 145 16.72 4.89 -21.08
#